data_86b4a525b028de9a203dedd7e92cb168
#
_entry.id   86b4a525b028de9a203dedd7e92cb168
#
_cell.length_a   1.000
_cell.length_b   1.000
_cell.length_c   1.000
_cell.angle_alpha   90.00
_cell.angle_beta   90.00
_cell.angle_gamma   90.00
#
_symmetry.space_group_name_H-M   'P 1'
#
loop_
_entity.id
_entity.type
_entity.pdbx_description
1 polymer ?
#
loop_
_entity_poly.entity_id
_entity_poly.type
_entity_poly.pdbx_seq_one_letter_code
_entity_poly.pdbx_strand_id
1 'polypeptide(L)'
;KAFLVQGTLYTDLIESGKGVGKKALVIKSHHNVRSPLVEKKRAEGRVIEPLDRLYKDEVRALGRLLGLPEAIVGRHPFPGPGLGVRILGELSKEKCDILREADAVYISELRARGLYDKIWQAFCVLLPIRSVGVAGDERKYGYVAALRAVKSTDGMTADVYPFDPEDLIAISSAITNKVPAVG
;
A
#
# COMPACT_ATOMS: atom_id res chain seq x y z
N LYS A 1 -6.30 23.43 25.48
CA LYS A 1 -5.28 22.37 25.31
C LYS A 1 -5.76 21.42 24.20
N ALA A 2 -4.94 21.18 23.15
CA ALA A 2 -5.32 20.32 22.04
C ALA A 2 -5.08 18.83 22.37
N PHE A 3 -6.06 17.98 22.08
CA PHE A 3 -5.95 16.52 22.11
C PHE A 3 -5.47 16.00 20.76
N LEU A 4 -4.77 14.86 20.79
CA LEU A 4 -4.39 14.09 19.60
C LEU A 4 -5.27 12.84 19.54
N VAL A 5 -5.97 12.66 18.44
CA VAL A 5 -6.69 11.41 18.13
C VAL A 5 -5.83 10.59 17.19
N GLN A 6 -5.59 9.34 17.53
CA GLN A 6 -4.74 8.43 16.78
C GLN A 6 -5.48 7.14 16.44
N GLY A 7 -5.35 6.67 15.21
CA GLY A 7 -5.93 5.41 14.73
C GLY A 7 -5.03 4.19 15.01
N THR A 8 -4.43 4.15 16.20
CA THR A 8 -3.60 3.03 16.64
C THR A 8 -4.44 1.75 16.74
N LEU A 9 -3.96 0.66 16.16
CA LEU A 9 -4.58 -0.65 16.24
C LEU A 9 -3.89 -1.52 17.31
N TYR A 10 -4.54 -2.60 17.71
CA TYR A 10 -3.97 -3.57 18.65
C TYR A 10 -2.66 -4.19 18.13
N THR A 11 -2.60 -4.49 16.84
CA THR A 11 -1.39 -4.97 16.16
C THR A 11 -0.22 -3.98 16.22
N ASP A 12 -0.49 -2.67 16.12
CA ASP A 12 0.56 -1.65 16.21
C ASP A 12 1.20 -1.63 17.60
N LEU A 13 0.43 -1.90 18.65
CA LEU A 13 0.90 -2.01 20.02
C LEU A 13 1.76 -3.25 20.22
N ILE A 14 1.34 -4.42 19.69
CA ILE A 14 2.10 -5.67 19.77
C ILE A 14 3.43 -5.52 19.03
N GLU A 15 3.40 -5.06 17.78
CA GLU A 15 4.60 -4.89 16.95
C GLU A 15 5.58 -3.86 17.50
N SER A 16 5.08 -2.88 18.26
CA SER A 16 5.93 -1.90 18.97
C SER A 16 6.45 -2.39 20.33
N GLY A 17 6.17 -3.63 20.73
CA GLY A 17 6.69 -4.26 21.95
C GLY A 17 5.96 -3.86 23.24
N LYS A 18 4.75 -3.31 23.14
CA LYS A 18 3.94 -2.97 24.33
C LYS A 18 2.98 -4.10 24.77
N GLY A 19 2.80 -5.15 23.95
CA GLY A 19 1.73 -6.14 24.18
C GLY A 19 2.16 -7.46 24.82
N VAL A 20 3.40 -7.95 24.62
CA VAL A 20 3.79 -9.29 25.06
C VAL A 20 5.28 -9.35 25.40
N GLY A 21 5.61 -9.41 26.70
CA GLY A 21 6.90 -9.86 27.23
C GLY A 21 8.16 -9.06 26.84
N LYS A 22 9.16 -9.08 27.73
CA LYS A 22 10.42 -8.32 27.62
C LYS A 22 11.36 -8.71 26.45
N LYS A 23 10.94 -9.59 25.51
CA LYS A 23 11.78 -10.13 24.42
C LYS A 23 11.19 -9.98 23.00
N ALA A 24 10.10 -9.23 22.80
CA ALA A 24 9.60 -8.99 21.45
C ALA A 24 10.55 -8.05 20.70
N LEU A 25 11.18 -8.55 19.64
CA LEU A 25 11.94 -7.74 18.70
C LEU A 25 11.03 -6.66 18.12
N VAL A 26 11.46 -5.41 18.16
CA VAL A 26 10.75 -4.29 17.51
C VAL A 26 10.80 -4.51 16.00
N ILE A 27 9.71 -5.04 15.45
CA ILE A 27 9.64 -5.41 14.02
C ILE A 27 9.39 -4.18 13.14
N LYS A 28 8.70 -3.16 13.66
CA LYS A 28 8.36 -1.94 12.89
C LYS A 28 8.57 -0.67 13.71
N SER A 29 9.37 0.24 13.17
CA SER A 29 9.61 1.59 13.73
C SER A 29 8.73 2.68 13.09
N HIS A 30 7.89 2.33 12.09
CA HIS A 30 7.20 3.31 11.24
C HIS A 30 5.85 3.76 11.80
N HIS A 31 5.30 3.06 12.77
CA HIS A 31 4.08 3.49 13.43
C HIS A 31 4.42 4.57 14.44
N ASN A 32 3.82 5.75 14.33
CA ASN A 32 4.05 6.92 15.19
C ASN A 32 3.69 6.70 16.69
N VAL A 33 3.50 5.45 17.10
CA VAL A 33 3.15 5.05 18.47
C VAL A 33 4.21 5.49 19.48
N ARG A 34 5.48 5.58 19.04
CA ARG A 34 6.64 5.95 19.89
C ARG A 34 7.29 7.28 19.52
N SER A 35 6.62 8.14 18.75
CA SER A 35 7.22 9.45 18.51
C SER A 35 7.28 10.24 19.83
N PRO A 36 8.35 11.02 20.08
CA PRO A 36 8.51 11.78 21.33
C PRO A 36 7.33 12.70 21.60
N LEU A 37 6.73 13.27 20.54
CA LEU A 37 5.55 14.12 20.65
C LEU A 37 4.31 13.35 21.16
N VAL A 38 4.09 12.14 20.64
CA VAL A 38 2.96 11.28 21.04
C VAL A 38 3.15 10.81 22.48
N GLU A 39 4.35 10.39 22.86
CA GLU A 39 4.65 9.97 24.23
C GLU A 39 4.47 11.09 25.23
N LYS A 40 4.94 12.30 24.91
CA LYS A 40 4.70 13.50 25.74
C LYS A 40 3.21 13.76 25.93
N LYS A 41 2.44 13.77 24.83
CA LYS A 41 0.99 13.98 24.91
C LYS A 41 0.26 12.86 25.67
N ARG A 42 0.73 11.62 25.54
CA ARG A 42 0.15 10.48 26.28
C ARG A 42 0.41 10.60 27.78
N ALA A 43 1.62 10.99 28.18
CA ALA A 43 1.94 11.26 29.58
C ALA A 43 1.10 12.41 30.17
N GLU A 44 0.67 13.36 29.34
CA GLU A 44 -0.22 14.46 29.72
C GLU A 44 -1.72 14.09 29.66
N GLY A 45 -2.07 12.82 29.36
CA GLY A 45 -3.47 12.38 29.21
C GLY A 45 -4.18 13.02 28.01
N ARG A 46 -3.47 13.38 26.95
CA ARG A 46 -3.98 14.10 25.78
C ARG A 46 -3.92 13.30 24.46
N VAL A 47 -3.87 11.99 24.54
CA VAL A 47 -3.98 11.08 23.39
C VAL A 47 -5.25 10.26 23.54
N ILE A 48 -6.02 10.17 22.47
CA ILE A 48 -7.24 9.35 22.37
C ILE A 48 -7.00 8.31 21.30
N GLU A 49 -7.05 7.05 21.65
CA GLU A 49 -6.77 5.89 20.77
C GLU A 49 -7.98 4.93 20.81
N PRO A 50 -9.09 5.24 20.12
CA PRO A 50 -10.34 4.51 20.26
C PRO A 50 -10.31 3.10 19.65
N LEU A 51 -9.29 2.78 18.84
CA LEU A 51 -9.17 1.52 18.10
C LEU A 51 -8.05 0.61 18.64
N ASP A 52 -7.42 0.98 19.76
CA ASP A 52 -6.21 0.33 20.29
C ASP A 52 -6.42 -1.13 20.75
N ARG A 53 -7.67 -1.58 20.87
CA ARG A 53 -8.06 -2.95 21.21
C ARG A 53 -8.64 -3.75 20.05
N LEU A 54 -8.69 -3.17 18.86
CA LEU A 54 -9.27 -3.79 17.68
C LEU A 54 -8.22 -4.24 16.69
N TYR A 55 -8.49 -5.38 16.05
CA TYR A 55 -7.77 -5.83 14.88
C TYR A 55 -8.25 -5.10 13.62
N LYS A 56 -7.47 -5.18 12.55
CA LYS A 56 -7.75 -4.44 11.31
C LYS A 56 -9.05 -4.85 10.63
N ASP A 57 -9.40 -6.12 10.68
CA ASP A 57 -10.66 -6.66 10.17
C ASP A 57 -11.86 -6.18 11.00
N GLU A 58 -11.74 -6.12 12.32
CA GLU A 58 -12.76 -5.57 13.21
C GLU A 58 -12.97 -4.06 12.96
N VAL A 59 -11.89 -3.30 12.76
CA VAL A 59 -11.99 -1.87 12.40
C VAL A 59 -12.68 -1.68 11.05
N ARG A 60 -12.42 -2.56 10.07
CA ARG A 60 -13.11 -2.54 8.79
C ARG A 60 -14.60 -2.85 8.96
N ALA A 61 -14.94 -3.85 9.77
CA ALA A 61 -16.34 -4.18 10.09
C ALA A 61 -17.03 -2.99 10.76
N LEU A 62 -16.38 -2.35 11.73
CA LEU A 62 -16.89 -1.14 12.39
C LEU A 62 -17.08 0.00 11.37
N GLY A 63 -16.12 0.20 10.45
CA GLY A 63 -16.23 1.21 9.40
C GLY A 63 -17.47 1.01 8.52
N ARG A 64 -17.78 -0.25 8.14
CA ARG A 64 -19.00 -0.58 7.40
C ARG A 64 -20.26 -0.29 8.19
N LEU A 65 -20.28 -0.65 9.47
CA LEU A 65 -21.41 -0.33 10.37
C LEU A 65 -21.65 1.17 10.52
N LEU A 66 -20.58 1.97 10.46
CA LEU A 66 -20.65 3.44 10.47
C LEU A 66 -20.99 4.04 9.09
N GLY A 67 -21.24 3.24 8.07
CA GLY A 67 -21.62 3.68 6.73
C GLY A 67 -20.46 4.26 5.90
N LEU A 68 -19.21 3.93 6.21
CA LEU A 68 -18.09 4.35 5.38
C LEU A 68 -18.12 3.62 4.03
N PRO A 69 -17.82 4.31 2.92
CA PRO A 69 -17.80 3.71 1.59
C PRO A 69 -16.79 2.56 1.48
N GLU A 70 -17.14 1.47 0.79
CA GLU A 70 -16.26 0.32 0.60
C GLU A 70 -14.93 0.69 -0.09
N ALA A 71 -14.93 1.71 -0.93
CA ALA A 71 -13.71 2.26 -1.53
C ALA A 71 -12.68 2.75 -0.50
N ILE A 72 -13.11 3.09 0.72
CA ILE A 72 -12.25 3.48 1.84
C ILE A 72 -11.94 2.26 2.70
N VAL A 73 -12.98 1.52 3.13
CA VAL A 73 -12.87 0.41 4.07
C VAL A 73 -12.12 -0.78 3.46
N GLY A 74 -12.43 -1.13 2.20
CA GLY A 74 -11.81 -2.23 1.44
C GLY A 74 -10.48 -1.90 0.80
N ARG A 75 -9.92 -0.70 1.02
CA ARG A 75 -8.65 -0.29 0.38
C ARG A 75 -7.50 -1.20 0.80
N HIS A 76 -6.65 -1.57 -0.18
CA HIS A 76 -5.43 -2.31 0.08
C HIS A 76 -4.53 -1.61 1.11
N PRO A 77 -3.81 -2.34 1.97
CA PRO A 77 -2.84 -1.74 2.87
C PRO A 77 -1.74 -1.07 2.04
N PHE A 78 -1.34 0.13 2.49
CA PHE A 78 -0.36 0.94 1.77
C PHE A 78 0.78 1.33 2.71
N PRO A 79 2.05 1.28 2.28
CA PRO A 79 3.16 1.75 3.10
C PRO A 79 3.01 3.25 3.38
N GLY A 80 3.38 3.69 4.59
CA GLY A 80 3.26 5.09 5.03
C GLY A 80 3.90 6.11 4.09
N PRO A 81 5.13 5.87 3.54
CA PRO A 81 5.75 6.77 2.55
C PRO A 81 5.02 6.86 1.20
N GLY A 82 4.05 5.99 0.95
CA GLY A 82 3.18 6.05 -0.21
C GLY A 82 3.91 5.89 -1.54
N LEU A 83 3.78 6.91 -2.41
CA LEU A 83 4.31 6.87 -3.76
C LEU A 83 5.84 6.81 -3.80
N GLY A 84 6.51 7.57 -2.93
CA GLY A 84 7.97 7.72 -2.95
C GLY A 84 8.74 6.41 -2.76
N VAL A 85 8.25 5.51 -1.91
CA VAL A 85 8.92 4.21 -1.64
C VAL A 85 8.83 3.24 -2.82
N ARG A 86 7.95 3.54 -3.79
CA ARG A 86 7.74 2.73 -4.99
C ARG A 86 8.51 3.22 -6.21
N ILE A 87 9.30 4.27 -6.06
CA ILE A 87 10.24 4.77 -7.06
C ILE A 87 11.64 4.41 -6.58
N LEU A 88 12.29 3.48 -7.28
CA LEU A 88 13.65 3.10 -6.94
C LEU A 88 14.63 4.13 -7.53
N GLY A 89 15.51 4.64 -6.68
CA GLY A 89 16.48 5.67 -7.03
C GLY A 89 15.99 7.09 -6.74
N GLU A 90 16.44 8.06 -7.53
CA GLU A 90 16.12 9.46 -7.34
C GLU A 90 14.64 9.76 -7.62
N LEU A 91 14.02 10.51 -6.71
CA LEU A 91 12.64 10.97 -6.84
C LEU A 91 12.57 12.22 -7.72
N SER A 92 11.66 12.22 -8.68
CA SER A 92 11.29 13.39 -9.46
C SER A 92 9.78 13.48 -9.65
N LYS A 93 9.30 14.68 -9.95
CA LYS A 93 7.88 14.88 -10.26
C LYS A 93 7.44 14.01 -11.45
N GLU A 94 8.25 13.97 -12.50
CA GLU A 94 8.00 13.15 -13.69
C GLU A 94 7.79 11.68 -13.33
N LYS A 95 8.72 11.07 -12.59
CA LYS A 95 8.62 9.67 -12.15
C LYS A 95 7.40 9.42 -11.26
N CYS A 96 7.05 10.38 -10.40
CA CYS A 96 5.85 10.30 -9.59
C CYS A 96 4.59 10.29 -10.45
N ASP A 97 4.54 11.12 -11.48
CA ASP A 97 3.38 11.21 -12.37
C ASP A 97 3.24 9.93 -13.22
N ILE A 98 4.34 9.43 -13.80
CA ILE A 98 4.37 8.15 -14.51
C ILE A 98 3.87 7.00 -13.62
N LEU A 99 4.37 6.92 -12.38
CA LEU A 99 3.96 5.86 -11.46
C LEU A 99 2.49 5.97 -11.07
N ARG A 100 1.96 7.18 -10.87
CA ARG A 100 0.53 7.38 -10.57
C ARG A 100 -0.36 6.89 -11.71
N GLU A 101 0.02 7.20 -12.95
CA GLU A 101 -0.72 6.75 -14.13
C GLU A 101 -0.68 5.24 -14.27
N ALA A 102 0.50 4.62 -14.16
CA ALA A 102 0.66 3.18 -14.24
C ALA A 102 -0.11 2.46 -13.13
N ASP A 103 -0.03 2.95 -11.90
CA ASP A 103 -0.74 2.40 -10.75
C ASP A 103 -2.26 2.53 -10.91
N ALA A 104 -2.74 3.66 -11.40
CA ALA A 104 -4.17 3.87 -11.65
C ALA A 104 -4.72 2.90 -12.70
N VAL A 105 -3.97 2.67 -13.79
CA VAL A 105 -4.34 1.68 -14.81
C VAL A 105 -4.34 0.28 -14.21
N TYR A 106 -3.29 -0.09 -13.49
CA TYR A 106 -3.18 -1.41 -12.84
C TYR A 106 -4.36 -1.69 -11.91
N ILE A 107 -4.66 -0.78 -10.99
CA ILE A 107 -5.78 -0.94 -10.05
C ILE A 107 -7.13 -0.98 -10.77
N SER A 108 -7.30 -0.18 -11.82
CA SER A 108 -8.52 -0.20 -12.65
C SER A 108 -8.71 -1.57 -13.32
N GLU A 109 -7.66 -2.14 -13.91
CA GLU A 109 -7.72 -3.47 -14.54
C GLU A 109 -8.01 -4.57 -13.51
N LEU A 110 -7.41 -4.52 -12.32
CA LEU A 110 -7.72 -5.46 -11.24
C LEU A 110 -9.19 -5.41 -10.84
N ARG A 111 -9.78 -4.21 -10.75
CA ARG A 111 -11.20 -4.06 -10.43
C ARG A 111 -12.09 -4.55 -11.55
N ALA A 112 -11.80 -4.19 -12.79
CA ALA A 112 -12.59 -4.61 -13.95
C ALA A 112 -12.63 -6.14 -14.10
N ARG A 113 -11.59 -6.84 -13.66
CA ARG A 113 -11.46 -8.31 -13.71
C ARG A 113 -11.96 -9.00 -12.43
N GLY A 114 -12.45 -8.25 -11.44
CA GLY A 114 -12.87 -8.81 -10.15
C GLY A 114 -11.72 -9.45 -9.35
N LEU A 115 -10.49 -8.99 -9.56
CA LEU A 115 -9.28 -9.49 -8.89
C LEU A 115 -8.92 -8.65 -7.67
N TYR A 116 -9.36 -7.39 -7.60
CA TYR A 116 -8.96 -6.45 -6.57
C TYR A 116 -9.18 -7.00 -5.15
N ASP A 117 -10.36 -7.52 -4.88
CA ASP A 117 -10.72 -8.03 -3.54
C ASP A 117 -10.10 -9.40 -3.21
N LYS A 118 -9.57 -10.10 -4.21
CA LYS A 118 -8.84 -11.37 -4.04
C LYS A 118 -7.36 -11.16 -3.68
N ILE A 119 -6.85 -9.94 -3.87
CA ILE A 119 -5.46 -9.55 -3.64
C ILE A 119 -5.42 -8.71 -2.36
N TRP A 120 -4.54 -9.09 -1.43
CA TRP A 120 -4.38 -8.35 -0.18
C TRP A 120 -3.70 -7.00 -0.37
N GLN A 121 -2.67 -6.95 -1.25
CA GLN A 121 -1.95 -5.74 -1.59
C GLN A 121 -1.50 -5.79 -3.06
N ALA A 122 -1.82 -4.75 -3.83
CA ALA A 122 -1.33 -4.57 -5.19
C ALA A 122 -0.91 -3.12 -5.42
N PHE A 123 0.19 -2.94 -6.14
CA PHE A 123 0.66 -1.65 -6.64
C PHE A 123 1.77 -1.81 -7.68
N CYS A 124 2.02 -0.76 -8.46
CA CYS A 124 3.17 -0.66 -9.34
C CYS A 124 4.40 -0.11 -8.61
N VAL A 125 5.59 -0.54 -9.04
CA VAL A 125 6.90 -0.02 -8.63
C VAL A 125 7.64 0.44 -9.88
N LEU A 126 8.15 1.66 -9.90
CA LEU A 126 8.95 2.18 -11.01
C LEU A 126 10.42 1.88 -10.78
N LEU A 127 11.01 1.16 -11.72
CA LEU A 127 12.42 0.76 -11.66
C LEU A 127 13.32 1.81 -12.33
N PRO A 128 14.60 2.00 -11.88
CA PRO A 128 15.52 2.98 -12.42
C PRO A 128 16.20 2.50 -13.72
N ILE A 129 15.53 1.67 -14.48
CA ILE A 129 15.99 1.11 -15.75
C ILE A 129 14.98 1.40 -16.86
N ARG A 130 15.47 1.45 -18.08
CA ARG A 130 14.63 1.58 -19.27
C ARG A 130 14.73 0.31 -20.12
N SER A 131 13.62 -0.06 -20.69
CA SER A 131 13.49 -1.14 -21.65
C SER A 131 13.17 -0.59 -23.04
N VAL A 132 13.46 -1.37 -24.05
CA VAL A 132 13.05 -1.08 -25.42
C VAL A 132 11.75 -1.80 -25.69
N GLY A 133 10.69 -1.05 -25.91
CA GLY A 133 9.43 -1.53 -26.43
C GLY A 133 9.29 -1.24 -27.93
N VAL A 134 8.35 -1.88 -28.56
CA VAL A 134 7.94 -1.60 -29.94
C VAL A 134 6.51 -1.04 -29.90
N ALA A 135 6.33 0.16 -30.43
CA ALA A 135 5.01 0.77 -30.58
C ALA A 135 4.81 1.13 -32.07
N GLY A 136 4.04 0.29 -32.77
CA GLY A 136 3.97 0.34 -34.24
C GLY A 136 5.32 -0.04 -34.83
N ASP A 137 5.83 0.79 -35.76
CA ASP A 137 7.13 0.56 -36.43
C ASP A 137 8.31 1.26 -35.72
N GLU A 138 8.07 1.91 -34.57
CA GLU A 138 9.10 2.68 -33.86
C GLU A 138 9.58 1.98 -32.57
N ARG A 139 10.87 2.10 -32.30
CA ARG A 139 11.46 1.71 -31.01
C ARG A 139 11.15 2.77 -29.98
N LYS A 140 10.57 2.33 -28.86
CA LYS A 140 10.22 3.20 -27.74
C LYS A 140 11.02 2.80 -26.50
N TYR A 141 11.69 3.78 -25.90
CA TYR A 141 12.42 3.60 -24.66
C TYR A 141 11.54 4.05 -23.48
N GLY A 142 10.99 3.10 -22.74
CA GLY A 142 10.17 3.35 -21.57
C GLY A 142 10.81 2.87 -20.26
N TYR A 143 10.34 3.41 -19.15
CA TYR A 143 10.67 2.88 -17.83
C TYR A 143 10.08 1.48 -17.65
N VAL A 144 10.77 0.64 -16.89
CA VAL A 144 10.23 -0.65 -16.48
C VAL A 144 9.39 -0.46 -15.21
N ALA A 145 8.15 -0.93 -15.26
CA ALA A 145 7.28 -0.99 -14.10
C ALA A 145 7.13 -2.44 -13.62
N ALA A 146 7.41 -2.71 -12.36
CA ALA A 146 7.14 -4.00 -11.74
C ALA A 146 5.75 -4.00 -11.10
N LEU A 147 4.98 -5.04 -11.34
CA LEU A 147 3.67 -5.24 -10.71
C LEU A 147 3.83 -6.06 -9.44
N ARG A 148 3.40 -5.51 -8.32
CA ARG A 148 3.31 -6.23 -7.06
C ARG A 148 1.87 -6.68 -6.86
N ALA A 149 1.68 -7.95 -6.55
CA ALA A 149 0.42 -8.52 -6.08
C ALA A 149 0.69 -9.59 -5.03
N VAL A 150 0.14 -9.42 -3.86
CA VAL A 150 0.41 -10.25 -2.70
C VAL A 150 -0.88 -10.75 -2.09
N LYS A 151 -0.91 -12.03 -1.72
CA LYS A 151 -1.92 -12.64 -0.86
C LYS A 151 -1.40 -12.67 0.57
N SER A 152 -2.26 -12.39 1.53
CA SER A 152 -1.98 -12.57 2.94
C SER A 152 -3.30 -12.79 3.68
N THR A 153 -3.29 -13.65 4.68
CA THR A 153 -4.45 -13.89 5.54
C THR A 153 -4.36 -13.06 6.83
N ASP A 154 -3.15 -12.92 7.36
CA ASP A 154 -2.87 -12.29 8.66
C ASP A 154 -2.08 -10.97 8.56
N GLY A 155 -1.62 -10.62 7.35
CA GLY A 155 -0.76 -9.47 7.11
C GLY A 155 0.71 -9.67 7.56
N MET A 156 1.05 -10.83 8.10
CA MET A 156 2.39 -11.19 8.56
C MET A 156 3.10 -12.15 7.60
N THR A 157 2.34 -13.06 7.01
CA THR A 157 2.80 -13.96 5.94
C THR A 157 2.29 -13.46 4.60
N ALA A 158 3.12 -13.54 3.58
CA ALA A 158 2.79 -13.00 2.26
C ALA A 158 3.29 -13.93 1.15
N ASP A 159 2.35 -14.35 0.31
CA ASP A 159 2.62 -15.10 -0.91
C ASP A 159 2.32 -14.28 -2.16
N VAL A 160 2.95 -14.60 -3.26
CA VAL A 160 2.64 -14.00 -4.56
C VAL A 160 1.22 -14.39 -4.97
N TYR A 161 0.45 -13.43 -5.47
CA TYR A 161 -0.84 -13.72 -6.07
C TYR A 161 -0.62 -14.44 -7.42
N PRO A 162 -1.18 -15.65 -7.62
CA PRO A 162 -1.02 -16.38 -8.86
C PRO A 162 -2.02 -15.84 -9.91
N PHE A 163 -1.54 -14.96 -10.77
CA PHE A 163 -2.34 -14.48 -11.89
C PHE A 163 -2.47 -15.56 -12.97
N ASP A 164 -3.63 -15.60 -13.60
CA ASP A 164 -3.74 -16.26 -14.87
C ASP A 164 -2.90 -15.51 -15.93
N PRO A 165 -2.18 -16.23 -16.82
CA PRO A 165 -1.33 -15.60 -17.84
C PRO A 165 -2.07 -14.58 -18.70
N GLU A 166 -3.33 -14.85 -19.05
CA GLU A 166 -4.17 -13.95 -19.85
C GLU A 166 -4.45 -12.62 -19.14
N ASP A 167 -4.70 -12.66 -17.82
CA ASP A 167 -4.88 -11.46 -17.01
C ASP A 167 -3.60 -10.62 -16.96
N LEU A 168 -2.44 -11.25 -16.76
CA LEU A 168 -1.15 -10.56 -16.75
C LEU A 168 -0.84 -9.90 -18.10
N ILE A 169 -1.06 -10.59 -19.19
CA ILE A 169 -0.87 -10.06 -20.56
C ILE A 169 -1.77 -8.84 -20.77
N ALA A 170 -3.03 -8.95 -20.42
CA ALA A 170 -3.99 -7.88 -20.64
C ALA A 170 -3.69 -6.65 -19.73
N ILE A 171 -3.33 -6.87 -18.47
CA ILE A 171 -2.94 -5.80 -17.54
C ILE A 171 -1.66 -5.10 -18.05
N SER A 172 -0.65 -5.86 -18.44
CA SER A 172 0.61 -5.34 -18.98
C SER A 172 0.36 -4.50 -20.22
N SER A 173 -0.42 -5.03 -21.17
CA SER A 173 -0.80 -4.32 -22.41
C SER A 173 -1.60 -3.04 -22.12
N ALA A 174 -2.50 -3.07 -21.15
CA ALA A 174 -3.25 -1.87 -20.76
C ALA A 174 -2.34 -0.77 -20.20
N ILE A 175 -1.34 -1.14 -19.39
CA ILE A 175 -0.39 -0.18 -18.82
C ILE A 175 0.49 0.42 -19.92
N THR A 176 1.12 -0.40 -20.76
CA THR A 176 2.04 0.07 -21.81
C THR A 176 1.33 0.90 -22.89
N ASN A 177 0.05 0.60 -23.17
CA ASN A 177 -0.75 1.37 -24.11
C ASN A 177 -1.23 2.71 -23.55
N LYS A 178 -1.60 2.76 -22.25
CA LYS A 178 -2.14 3.98 -21.63
C LYS A 178 -1.06 4.90 -21.05
N VAL A 179 0.11 4.36 -20.72
CA VAL A 179 1.23 5.09 -20.09
C VAL A 179 2.44 5.06 -21.02
N PRO A 180 2.56 6.02 -21.95
CA PRO A 180 3.62 6.02 -22.95
C PRO A 180 5.04 5.99 -22.39
N ALA A 181 5.25 6.41 -21.16
CA ALA A 181 6.56 6.40 -20.51
C ALA A 181 6.98 5.03 -19.95
N VAL A 182 6.10 4.02 -19.97
CA VAL A 182 6.37 2.63 -19.59
C VAL A 182 6.50 1.77 -20.84
N GLY A 183 7.54 0.90 -20.89
CA GLY A 183 7.84 0.02 -22.02
C GLY A 183 8.14 -1.40 -21.63
#